data_b15b21a45190c72d8a4c806c931c9f83
#
_entry.id   b15b21a45190c72d8a4c806c931c9f83
#
_cell.length_a   1.000
_cell.length_b   1.000
_cell.length_c   1.000
_cell.angle_alpha   90.00
_cell.angle_beta   90.00
_cell.angle_gamma   90.00
#
_symmetry.space_group_name_H-M   'P 1'
#
loop_
_entity.id
_entity.type
_entity.pdbx_description
1 polymer ?
#
loop_
_entity_poly.entity_id
_entity_poly.type
_entity_poly.pdbx_seq_one_letter_code
_entity_poly.pdbx_strand_id
1 'polypeptide(L)'
;MMTTKRKRIGVMCSGKGTNFENIVMTCNKHEVVLMIHDKKECGAARKAEKWGIPHVRIKHTNEDEMIKMFRAWNVDLIVLAGYMRILKRPLDFHCPIINVHPSLLPKYKGLHAVEQALDSNDTVTGCTDHYVNEE
;
A
#
# COMPACT_ATOMS: atom_id res chain seq x y z
N MET A 1 10.53 22.83 -15.96
CA MET A 1 9.74 22.48 -14.78
C MET A 1 9.76 20.98 -14.55
N MET A 2 10.13 20.58 -13.36
CA MET A 2 10.18 19.16 -13.05
C MET A 2 8.86 18.71 -12.46
N THR A 3 8.27 17.70 -13.08
CA THR A 3 7.07 17.09 -12.53
C THR A 3 7.47 15.85 -11.76
N THR A 4 6.75 15.57 -10.68
CA THR A 4 6.96 14.37 -9.92
C THR A 4 6.64 13.16 -10.79
N LYS A 5 7.55 12.21 -10.83
CA LYS A 5 7.34 10.99 -11.59
C LYS A 5 6.14 10.24 -11.02
N ARG A 6 5.28 9.75 -11.89
CA ARG A 6 4.15 8.93 -11.48
C ARG A 6 4.65 7.65 -10.83
N LYS A 7 4.20 7.40 -9.61
CA LYS A 7 4.59 6.22 -8.83
C LYS A 7 3.56 5.11 -8.97
N ARG A 8 4.03 3.89 -8.86
CA ARG A 8 3.18 2.72 -8.90
C ARG A 8 2.99 2.22 -7.48
N ILE A 9 1.76 2.17 -7.02
CA ILE A 9 1.41 1.84 -5.64
C ILE A 9 0.87 0.42 -5.55
N GLY A 10 1.41 -0.35 -4.61
CA GLY A 10 0.83 -1.63 -4.21
C GLY A 10 0.16 -1.44 -2.86
N VAL A 11 -0.98 -2.05 -2.66
CA VAL A 11 -1.72 -1.92 -1.40
C VAL A 11 -1.97 -3.30 -0.82
N MET A 12 -1.86 -3.42 0.49
CA MET A 12 -2.21 -4.64 1.21
C MET A 12 -3.37 -4.37 2.16
N CYS A 13 -4.37 -5.24 2.14
CA CYS A 13 -5.59 -5.08 2.93
C CYS A 13 -6.03 -6.41 3.55
N SER A 14 -6.76 -6.34 4.65
CA SER A 14 -7.37 -7.53 5.26
C SER A 14 -8.88 -7.44 5.36
N GLY A 15 -9.44 -6.24 5.44
CA GLY A 15 -10.84 -6.04 5.79
C GLY A 15 -11.67 -5.38 4.71
N LYS A 16 -12.40 -4.34 5.11
CA LYS A 16 -13.38 -3.69 4.24
C LYS A 16 -12.78 -2.93 3.08
N GLY A 17 -11.55 -2.47 3.20
CA GLY A 17 -10.89 -1.74 2.14
C GLY A 17 -11.26 -0.26 2.06
N THR A 18 -11.75 0.32 3.15
CA THR A 18 -12.12 1.74 3.15
C THR A 18 -10.91 2.62 2.87
N ASN A 19 -9.78 2.35 3.52
CA ASN A 19 -8.57 3.13 3.28
C ASN A 19 -7.99 2.88 1.90
N PHE A 20 -8.07 1.64 1.43
CA PHE A 20 -7.68 1.31 0.07
C PHE A 20 -8.47 2.14 -0.93
N GLU A 21 -9.78 2.17 -0.80
CA GLU A 21 -10.62 2.96 -1.71
C GLU A 21 -10.30 4.45 -1.62
N ASN A 22 -10.06 4.96 -0.42
CA ASN A 22 -9.69 6.36 -0.25
C ASN A 22 -8.37 6.67 -0.98
N ILE A 23 -7.42 5.76 -0.92
CA ILE A 23 -6.15 5.94 -1.63
C ILE A 23 -6.39 5.99 -3.14
N VAL A 24 -7.20 5.06 -3.66
CA VAL A 24 -7.54 5.04 -5.08
C VAL A 24 -8.17 6.36 -5.51
N MET A 25 -9.08 6.90 -4.69
CA MET A 25 -9.81 8.10 -5.02
C MET A 25 -9.00 9.38 -4.90
N THR A 26 -8.01 9.43 -4.01
CA THR A 26 -7.30 10.66 -3.71
C THR A 26 -5.92 10.76 -4.32
N CYS A 27 -5.25 9.64 -4.59
CA CYS A 27 -3.90 9.67 -5.14
C CYS A 27 -3.92 9.75 -6.67
N ASN A 28 -4.55 10.79 -7.20
CA ASN A 28 -4.78 10.91 -8.64
C ASN A 28 -3.51 11.08 -9.47
N LYS A 29 -2.45 11.59 -8.87
CA LYS A 29 -1.18 11.78 -9.57
C LYS A 29 -0.38 10.50 -9.71
N HIS A 30 -0.80 9.44 -9.02
CA HIS A 30 -0.10 8.17 -8.99
C HIS A 30 -1.10 7.06 -9.29
N GLU A 31 -0.62 5.86 -9.44
CA GLU A 31 -1.47 4.76 -9.87
C GLU A 31 -1.39 3.59 -8.89
N VAL A 32 -2.54 3.15 -8.40
CA VAL A 32 -2.63 1.89 -7.64
C VAL A 32 -2.70 0.77 -8.66
N VAL A 33 -1.67 -0.07 -8.70
CA VAL A 33 -1.54 -1.09 -9.74
C VAL A 33 -1.87 -2.50 -9.28
N LEU A 34 -1.79 -2.75 -7.97
CA LEU A 34 -2.02 -4.08 -7.43
C LEU A 34 -2.46 -3.99 -5.98
N MET A 35 -3.42 -4.82 -5.61
CA MET A 35 -3.82 -4.97 -4.21
C MET A 35 -3.67 -6.43 -3.81
N ILE A 36 -3.00 -6.67 -2.68
CA ILE A 36 -2.85 -8.00 -2.10
C ILE A 36 -3.69 -8.08 -0.84
N HIS A 37 -4.45 -9.15 -0.69
CA HIS A 37 -5.23 -9.39 0.52
C HIS A 37 -4.94 -10.79 1.06
N ASP A 38 -5.11 -10.95 2.36
CA ASP A 38 -4.83 -12.22 3.02
C ASP A 38 -6.08 -13.07 3.19
N LYS A 39 -7.25 -12.46 3.25
CA LYS A 39 -8.51 -13.16 3.46
C LYS A 39 -9.16 -13.52 2.14
N LYS A 40 -9.76 -14.71 2.09
CA LYS A 40 -10.36 -15.22 0.87
C LYS A 40 -11.46 -14.30 0.36
N GLU A 41 -12.34 -13.85 1.25
CA GLU A 41 -13.40 -12.92 0.89
C GLU A 41 -13.27 -11.70 1.78
N CYS A 42 -13.17 -10.54 1.15
CA CYS A 42 -13.07 -9.30 1.90
C CYS A 42 -13.65 -8.15 1.06
N GLY A 43 -14.08 -7.12 1.77
CA GLY A 43 -14.62 -5.94 1.10
C GLY A 43 -13.60 -5.25 0.22
N ALA A 44 -12.34 -5.34 0.59
CA ALA A 44 -11.27 -4.74 -0.21
C ALA A 44 -11.20 -5.36 -1.61
N ALA A 45 -11.35 -6.68 -1.72
CA ALA A 45 -11.32 -7.35 -3.02
C ALA A 45 -12.47 -6.86 -3.91
N ARG A 46 -13.65 -6.68 -3.34
CA ARG A 46 -14.79 -6.15 -4.10
C ARG A 46 -14.55 -4.72 -4.57
N LYS A 47 -13.92 -3.91 -3.74
CA LYS A 47 -13.58 -2.54 -4.11
C LYS A 47 -12.52 -2.50 -5.20
N ALA A 48 -11.55 -3.41 -5.15
CA ALA A 48 -10.57 -3.52 -6.23
C ALA A 48 -11.25 -3.84 -7.56
N GLU A 49 -12.20 -4.76 -7.55
CA GLU A 49 -12.97 -5.08 -8.74
C GLU A 49 -13.77 -3.89 -9.25
N LYS A 50 -14.40 -3.16 -8.34
CA LYS A 50 -15.16 -1.95 -8.69
C LYS A 50 -14.29 -0.92 -9.41
N TRP A 51 -13.05 -0.75 -8.97
CA TRP A 51 -12.14 0.23 -9.53
C TRP A 51 -11.24 -0.31 -10.64
N GLY A 52 -11.43 -1.57 -11.01
CA GLY A 52 -10.63 -2.19 -12.07
C GLY A 52 -9.18 -2.42 -11.69
N ILE A 53 -8.90 -2.63 -10.41
CA ILE A 53 -7.56 -2.83 -9.93
C ILE A 53 -7.29 -4.32 -9.75
N PRO A 54 -6.24 -4.85 -10.35
CA PRO A 54 -5.86 -6.25 -10.13
C PRO A 54 -5.64 -6.53 -8.66
N HIS A 55 -6.17 -7.66 -8.20
CA HIS A 55 -5.98 -8.08 -6.82
C HIS A 55 -5.72 -9.57 -6.76
N VAL A 56 -5.03 -9.98 -5.70
CA VAL A 56 -4.70 -11.38 -5.49
C VAL A 56 -4.67 -11.67 -4.00
N ARG A 57 -5.13 -12.86 -3.65
CA ARG A 57 -5.01 -13.33 -2.27
C ARG A 57 -3.68 -14.04 -2.11
N ILE A 58 -2.92 -13.62 -1.11
CA ILE A 58 -1.69 -14.30 -0.72
C ILE A 58 -1.75 -14.53 0.78
N LYS A 59 -1.51 -15.77 1.19
CA LYS A 59 -1.50 -16.11 2.60
C LYS A 59 -0.44 -15.28 3.32
N HIS A 60 -0.79 -14.79 4.52
CA HIS A 60 0.09 -13.87 5.26
C HIS A 60 1.47 -14.46 5.57
N THR A 61 1.59 -15.78 5.59
CA THR A 61 2.88 -16.42 5.84
C THR A 61 3.76 -16.51 4.59
N ASN A 62 3.21 -16.22 3.43
CA ASN A 62 3.94 -16.35 2.16
C ASN A 62 4.46 -15.00 1.68
N GLU A 63 5.40 -14.42 2.43
CA GLU A 63 5.96 -13.12 2.07
C GLU A 63 6.85 -13.18 0.83
N ASP A 64 7.43 -14.34 0.53
CA ASP A 64 8.18 -14.50 -0.71
C ASP A 64 7.32 -14.23 -1.93
N GLU A 65 6.09 -14.71 -1.93
CA GLU A 65 5.17 -14.47 -3.04
C GLU A 65 4.75 -13.01 -3.13
N MET A 66 4.54 -12.36 -1.98
CA MET A 66 4.23 -10.93 -1.96
C MET A 66 5.37 -10.13 -2.57
N ILE A 67 6.60 -10.43 -2.18
CA ILE A 67 7.78 -9.75 -2.70
C ILE A 67 7.86 -9.94 -4.22
N LYS A 68 7.66 -11.16 -4.70
CA LYS A 68 7.65 -11.47 -6.13
C LYS A 68 6.61 -10.68 -6.89
N MET A 69 5.38 -10.62 -6.35
CA MET A 69 4.28 -9.94 -7.02
C MET A 69 4.53 -8.44 -7.10
N PHE A 70 4.94 -7.83 -5.99
CA PHE A 70 5.20 -6.39 -6.02
C PHE A 70 6.37 -6.05 -6.94
N ARG A 71 7.38 -6.91 -6.99
CA ARG A 71 8.50 -6.70 -7.90
C ARG A 71 8.06 -6.86 -9.36
N ALA A 72 7.27 -7.88 -9.64
CA ALA A 72 6.78 -8.13 -11.00
C ALA A 72 5.91 -7.00 -11.53
N TRP A 73 5.16 -6.34 -10.64
CA TRP A 73 4.29 -5.23 -11.01
C TRP A 73 5.00 -3.88 -10.93
N ASN A 74 6.30 -3.88 -10.67
CA ASN A 74 7.11 -2.66 -10.59
C ASN A 74 6.55 -1.66 -9.60
N VAL A 75 6.19 -2.12 -8.43
CA VAL A 75 5.64 -1.26 -7.37
C VAL A 75 6.75 -0.41 -6.79
N ASP A 76 6.48 0.88 -6.63
CA ASP A 76 7.42 1.86 -6.09
C ASP A 76 7.17 2.14 -4.61
N LEU A 77 5.95 1.91 -4.14
CA LEU A 77 5.57 2.12 -2.75
C LEU A 77 4.49 1.12 -2.37
N ILE A 78 4.65 0.50 -1.21
CA ILE A 78 3.65 -0.41 -0.66
C ILE A 78 2.94 0.30 0.48
N VAL A 79 1.61 0.27 0.48
CA VAL A 79 0.79 0.86 1.53
C VAL A 79 0.01 -0.24 2.23
N LEU A 80 0.20 -0.36 3.53
CA LEU A 80 -0.61 -1.27 4.35
C LEU A 80 -1.86 -0.51 4.78
N ALA A 81 -2.97 -0.81 4.15
CA ALA A 81 -4.24 -0.11 4.38
C ALA A 81 -5.20 -1.03 5.13
N GLY A 82 -5.03 -1.13 6.43
CA GLY A 82 -5.82 -2.04 7.23
C GLY A 82 -5.40 -3.49 7.10
N TYR A 83 -4.14 -3.74 6.81
CA TYR A 83 -3.61 -5.10 6.77
C TYR A 83 -3.40 -5.57 8.20
N MET A 84 -4.09 -6.65 8.58
CA MET A 84 -4.17 -7.08 9.98
C MET A 84 -3.02 -7.97 10.42
N ARG A 85 -2.08 -8.24 9.55
CA ARG A 85 -0.94 -9.12 9.84
C ARG A 85 0.32 -8.31 9.95
N ILE A 86 1.28 -8.84 10.70
CA ILE A 86 2.59 -8.22 10.84
C ILE A 86 3.53 -8.84 9.81
N LEU A 87 4.19 -7.99 9.04
CA LEU A 87 5.21 -8.45 8.11
C LEU A 87 6.45 -8.85 8.89
N LYS A 88 6.94 -10.04 8.65
CA LYS A 88 8.13 -10.54 9.35
C LYS A 88 9.42 -10.13 8.68
N ARG A 89 9.37 -9.85 7.38
CA ARG A 89 10.55 -9.54 6.59
C ARG A 89 10.37 -8.24 5.79
N PRO A 90 10.00 -7.12 6.46
CA PRO A 90 9.72 -5.90 5.71
C PRO A 90 10.92 -5.36 4.95
N LEU A 91 12.13 -5.62 5.44
CA LEU A 91 13.33 -5.12 4.79
C LEU A 91 13.70 -5.90 3.53
N ASP A 92 13.08 -7.06 3.31
CA ASP A 92 13.33 -7.85 2.10
C ASP A 92 12.48 -7.39 0.92
N PHE A 93 11.52 -6.51 1.16
CA PHE A 93 10.75 -5.91 0.08
C PHE A 93 11.61 -4.85 -0.61
N HIS A 94 11.47 -4.75 -1.92
CA HIS A 94 12.36 -3.91 -2.74
C HIS A 94 12.04 -2.41 -2.69
N CYS A 95 10.98 -2.02 -2.01
CA CYS A 95 10.55 -0.61 -1.96
C CYS A 95 10.01 -0.27 -0.57
N PRO A 96 9.84 1.02 -0.28
CA PRO A 96 9.31 1.43 1.03
C PRO A 96 7.92 0.90 1.30
N ILE A 97 7.63 0.70 2.57
CA ILE A 97 6.32 0.25 3.05
C ILE A 97 5.83 1.26 4.08
N ILE A 98 4.60 1.74 3.88
CA ILE A 98 3.97 2.70 4.79
C ILE A 98 2.71 2.05 5.36
N ASN A 99 2.53 2.16 6.66
CA ASN A 99 1.35 1.64 7.35
C ASN A 99 0.41 2.80 7.66
N VAL A 100 -0.83 2.68 7.22
CA VAL A 100 -1.88 3.66 7.49
C VAL A 100 -2.79 3.12 8.57
N HIS A 101 -2.92 3.84 9.67
CA HIS A 101 -3.75 3.45 10.81
C HIS A 101 -5.05 4.25 10.84
N PRO A 102 -6.13 3.70 10.30
CA PRO A 102 -7.36 4.45 10.16
C PRO A 102 -8.02 4.81 11.49
N SER A 103 -7.83 3.97 12.50
CA SER A 103 -8.53 4.14 13.77
C SER A 103 -7.86 5.13 14.71
N LEU A 104 -6.63 5.54 14.42
CA LEU A 104 -5.84 6.37 15.32
C LEU A 104 -5.60 7.77 14.80
N LEU A 105 -5.95 8.04 13.56
CA LEU A 105 -5.62 9.29 12.91
C LEU A 105 -6.86 9.92 12.32
N PRO A 106 -6.88 11.26 12.19
CA PRO A 106 -7.91 11.91 11.41
C PRO A 106 -7.95 11.34 9.99
N LYS A 107 -9.11 11.33 9.39
CA LYS A 107 -9.37 10.64 8.13
C LYS A 107 -8.32 10.89 7.04
N TYR A 108 -7.84 12.12 6.93
CA TYR A 108 -6.93 12.47 5.84
C TYR A 108 -5.46 12.51 6.22
N LYS A 109 -5.13 12.33 7.48
CA LYS A 109 -3.74 12.45 7.93
C LYS A 109 -2.85 11.35 7.36
N GLY A 110 -3.32 10.10 7.41
CA GLY A 110 -2.55 8.99 6.84
C GLY A 110 -2.40 9.12 5.33
N LEU A 111 -3.45 9.60 4.65
CA LEU A 111 -3.40 9.81 3.21
C LEU A 111 -2.43 10.91 2.84
N HIS A 112 -2.35 11.95 3.66
CA HIS A 112 -1.37 13.02 3.44
C HIS A 112 0.06 12.49 3.52
N ALA A 113 0.34 11.63 4.48
CA ALA A 113 1.64 11.00 4.61
C ALA A 113 1.98 10.16 3.37
N VAL A 114 1.00 9.45 2.83
CA VAL A 114 1.19 8.68 1.60
C VAL A 114 1.53 9.60 0.44
N GLU A 115 0.80 10.70 0.30
CA GLU A 115 1.07 11.67 -0.76
C GLU A 115 2.46 12.27 -0.63
N GLN A 116 2.87 12.63 0.58
CA GLN A 116 4.21 13.16 0.82
C GLN A 116 5.29 12.17 0.41
N ALA A 117 5.10 10.90 0.74
CA ALA A 117 6.05 9.86 0.38
C ALA A 117 6.13 9.68 -1.13
N LEU A 118 4.98 9.74 -1.80
CA LEU A 118 4.92 9.59 -3.25
C LEU A 118 5.55 10.77 -3.98
N ASP A 119 5.38 11.96 -3.44
CA ASP A 119 5.88 13.18 -4.07
C ASP A 119 7.37 13.40 -3.83
N SER A 120 7.97 12.63 -2.93
CA SER A 120 9.40 12.71 -2.67
C SER A 120 10.16 12.06 -3.81
N ASN A 121 11.20 12.75 -4.30
CA ASN A 121 12.09 12.18 -5.31
C ASN A 121 13.24 11.42 -4.69
N ASP A 122 13.39 11.52 -3.40
CA ASP A 122 14.46 10.86 -2.68
C ASP A 122 14.01 9.53 -2.13
N THR A 123 14.96 8.73 -1.70
CA THR A 123 14.65 7.55 -0.93
C THR A 123 13.87 8.00 0.29
N VAL A 124 12.68 7.48 0.45
CA VAL A 124 11.83 7.88 1.54
C VAL A 124 12.42 7.35 2.85
N THR A 125 12.64 8.26 3.78
CA THR A 125 13.17 7.89 5.08
C THR A 125 12.23 8.39 6.16
N GLY A 126 11.65 7.48 6.86
CA GLY A 126 11.02 7.59 8.14
C GLY A 126 10.25 8.82 8.57
N CYS A 127 9.67 9.56 7.70
CA CYS A 127 9.07 10.82 8.10
C CYS A 127 7.57 10.84 7.97
N THR A 128 6.97 9.70 7.95
CA THR A 128 5.54 9.61 7.70
C THR A 128 4.81 9.22 8.95
N ASP A 129 3.61 8.78 8.75
CA ASP A 129 2.83 8.15 9.76
C ASP A 129 3.71 7.15 10.48
N HIS A 130 4.26 6.23 9.77
CA HIS A 130 5.53 5.57 10.10
C HIS A 130 5.84 4.53 9.05
N TYR A 131 7.12 4.22 8.93
CA TYR A 131 7.53 3.14 8.06
C TYR A 131 7.49 1.83 8.82
N VAL A 132 7.16 0.78 8.11
CA VAL A 132 7.19 -0.56 8.69
C VAL A 132 8.63 -1.02 8.74
N ASN A 133 9.05 -1.46 9.90
CA ASN A 133 10.37 -2.03 10.11
C ASN A 133 10.22 -3.39 10.78
N GLU A 134 11.28 -3.92 11.35
CA GLU A 134 11.25 -5.26 11.91
C GLU A 134 10.53 -5.40 13.25
N GLU A 135 9.99 -4.35 13.77
CA GLU A 135 9.24 -4.48 15.02
C GLU A 135 8.05 -5.38 14.87
#